data_7c3cb3e427a991305b07f47208815a94
#
_entry.id   7c3cb3e427a991305b07f47208815a94
#
_cell.length_a   1.000
_cell.length_b   1.000
_cell.length_c   1.000
_cell.angle_alpha   90.00
_cell.angle_beta   90.00
_cell.angle_gamma   90.00
#
_symmetry.space_group_name_H-M   'P 1'
#
loop_
_entity.id
_entity.type
_entity.pdbx_description
1 polymer ?
#
loop_
_entity_poly.entity_id
_entity_poly.type
_entity_poly.pdbx_seq_one_letter_code
_entity_poly.pdbx_strand_id
1 'polypeptide(L)'
;REAEANGYVSLEAKQAAGEKIQPGDKVYAVGMKKIMALFLVGQEPLEKGMNILGAHIDSPRMDVKQNPLYESTDLAFLDTHYYGGIKKYQWTTTPLAIHGVVAKKDGAVVNVTVGEDESDPIFCVTDLLVHLSADQMKKTLAEGVTGENLRVLLGSRPLTDDEGGDRVKFAVMCLLHEKYGITEEDFLSAELTMVPAGRAREVGFDRSLIAAYGHDDRVCAY
;
A
#
# COMPACT_ATOMS: atom_id res chain seq x y z
N ARG A 1 -11.25 -12.98 -9.99
CA ARG A 1 -11.22 -13.04 -11.47
C ARG A 1 -10.45 -14.26 -11.96
N GLU A 2 -9.15 -14.43 -11.60
CA GLU A 2 -8.33 -15.55 -12.09
C GLU A 2 -8.84 -16.90 -11.58
N ALA A 3 -9.18 -17.01 -10.29
CA ALA A 3 -9.80 -18.20 -9.72
C ALA A 3 -11.10 -18.58 -10.47
N GLU A 4 -11.97 -17.61 -10.70
CA GLU A 4 -13.22 -17.78 -11.43
C GLU A 4 -12.99 -18.21 -12.89
N ALA A 5 -11.99 -17.61 -13.56
CA ALA A 5 -11.60 -18.00 -14.92
C ALA A 5 -11.09 -19.46 -14.98
N ASN A 6 -10.57 -19.98 -13.86
CA ASN A 6 -10.13 -21.36 -13.72
C ASN A 6 -11.21 -22.28 -13.12
N GLY A 7 -12.46 -21.83 -13.05
CA GLY A 7 -13.61 -22.62 -12.66
C GLY A 7 -13.82 -22.74 -11.14
N TYR A 8 -13.18 -21.89 -10.35
CA TYR A 8 -13.47 -21.81 -8.92
C TYR A 8 -14.71 -20.98 -8.66
N VAL A 9 -15.55 -21.42 -7.72
CA VAL A 9 -16.78 -20.75 -7.29
C VAL A 9 -16.63 -20.29 -5.84
N SER A 10 -17.23 -19.16 -5.49
CA SER A 10 -17.24 -18.69 -4.12
C SER A 10 -17.89 -19.69 -3.18
N LEU A 11 -17.21 -20.05 -2.11
CA LEU A 11 -17.75 -20.93 -1.06
C LEU A 11 -18.99 -20.30 -0.41
N GLU A 12 -18.98 -18.99 -0.16
CA GLU A 12 -20.11 -18.26 0.39
C GLU A 12 -21.33 -18.31 -0.54
N ALA A 13 -21.10 -18.15 -1.86
CA ALA A 13 -22.17 -18.23 -2.84
C ALA A 13 -22.80 -19.64 -2.89
N LYS A 14 -22.00 -20.70 -2.84
CA LYS A 14 -22.50 -22.08 -2.74
C LYS A 14 -23.33 -22.30 -1.47
N GLN A 15 -22.83 -21.83 -0.33
CA GLN A 15 -23.55 -21.93 0.94
C GLN A 15 -24.88 -21.19 0.92
N ALA A 16 -24.91 -19.97 0.37
CA ALA A 16 -26.13 -19.19 0.24
C ALA A 16 -27.17 -19.86 -0.67
N ALA A 17 -26.72 -20.59 -1.70
CA ALA A 17 -27.57 -21.39 -2.57
C ALA A 17 -28.03 -22.74 -1.96
N GLY A 18 -27.53 -23.08 -0.75
CA GLY A 18 -27.82 -24.37 -0.12
C GLY A 18 -27.14 -25.57 -0.79
N GLU A 19 -26.15 -25.31 -1.64
CA GLU A 19 -25.43 -26.35 -2.35
C GLU A 19 -24.40 -27.05 -1.46
N LYS A 20 -24.33 -28.37 -1.55
CA LYS A 20 -23.30 -29.15 -0.84
C LYS A 20 -22.04 -29.22 -1.66
N ILE A 21 -20.91 -29.19 -0.97
CA ILE A 21 -19.60 -29.42 -1.58
C ILE A 21 -19.47 -30.90 -1.95
N GLN A 22 -18.99 -31.16 -3.16
CA GLN A 22 -18.81 -32.51 -3.72
C GLN A 22 -17.36 -32.74 -4.09
N PRO A 23 -16.90 -34.01 -4.10
CA PRO A 23 -15.59 -34.33 -4.66
C PRO A 23 -15.43 -33.82 -6.10
N GLY A 24 -14.31 -33.15 -6.36
CA GLY A 24 -14.03 -32.51 -7.64
C GLY A 24 -14.41 -31.03 -7.71
N ASP A 25 -15.15 -30.52 -6.73
CA ASP A 25 -15.48 -29.08 -6.68
C ASP A 25 -14.22 -28.22 -6.52
N LYS A 26 -14.24 -27.10 -7.21
CA LYS A 26 -13.28 -26.00 -7.06
C LYS A 26 -13.96 -24.84 -6.35
N VAL A 27 -13.57 -24.57 -5.11
CA VAL A 27 -14.15 -23.47 -4.36
C VAL A 27 -13.08 -22.55 -3.80
N TYR A 28 -13.42 -21.28 -3.63
CA TYR A 28 -12.54 -20.32 -2.96
C TYR A 28 -13.25 -19.60 -1.81
N ALA A 29 -12.49 -19.23 -0.81
CA ALA A 29 -12.93 -18.38 0.29
C ALA A 29 -11.97 -17.19 0.46
N VAL A 30 -12.52 -16.03 0.82
CA VAL A 30 -11.75 -14.81 1.09
C VAL A 30 -11.99 -14.38 2.53
N GLY A 31 -10.93 -14.28 3.33
CA GLY A 31 -10.97 -13.81 4.71
C GLY A 31 -10.54 -12.35 4.81
N MET A 32 -11.41 -11.47 5.31
CA MET A 32 -11.14 -10.05 5.60
C MET A 32 -10.47 -9.27 4.45
N LYS A 33 -10.65 -9.73 3.20
CA LYS A 33 -9.98 -9.20 2.00
C LYS A 33 -8.43 -9.27 2.02
N LYS A 34 -7.86 -10.05 2.94
CA LYS A 34 -6.40 -10.16 3.14
C LYS A 34 -5.83 -11.56 2.94
N ILE A 35 -6.68 -12.56 2.96
CA ILE A 35 -6.30 -13.94 2.70
C ILE A 35 -7.29 -14.57 1.73
N MET A 36 -6.80 -15.39 0.83
CA MET A 36 -7.60 -16.20 -0.07
C MET A 36 -7.17 -17.66 0.02
N ALA A 37 -8.13 -18.55 0.14
CA ALA A 37 -7.91 -19.98 0.10
C ALA A 37 -8.65 -20.57 -1.10
N LEU A 38 -7.95 -21.41 -1.86
CA LEU A 38 -8.48 -22.14 -3.01
C LEU A 38 -8.49 -23.64 -2.66
N PHE A 39 -9.62 -24.29 -2.86
CA PHE A 39 -9.77 -25.71 -2.55
C PHE A 39 -10.16 -26.46 -3.82
N LEU A 40 -9.39 -27.47 -4.15
CA LEU A 40 -9.79 -28.56 -5.04
C LEU A 40 -10.18 -29.74 -4.16
N VAL A 41 -11.48 -30.04 -4.12
CA VAL A 41 -12.01 -31.07 -3.23
C VAL A 41 -11.64 -32.47 -3.75
N GLY A 42 -10.89 -33.20 -2.95
CA GLY A 42 -10.44 -34.55 -3.30
C GLY A 42 -11.55 -35.59 -3.29
N GLN A 43 -11.21 -36.82 -3.71
CA GLN A 43 -12.10 -37.97 -3.66
C GLN A 43 -12.07 -38.68 -2.30
N GLU A 44 -10.98 -38.50 -1.55
CA GLU A 44 -10.77 -39.11 -0.25
C GLU A 44 -11.29 -38.19 0.87
N PRO A 45 -11.75 -38.74 1.98
CA PRO A 45 -12.19 -37.95 3.12
C PRO A 45 -11.04 -37.16 3.75
N LEU A 46 -11.34 -36.00 4.33
CA LEU A 46 -10.34 -35.09 4.91
C LEU A 46 -9.50 -35.72 6.03
N GLU A 47 -10.04 -36.72 6.72
CA GLU A 47 -9.34 -37.50 7.78
C GLU A 47 -8.08 -38.22 7.26
N LYS A 48 -8.02 -38.46 5.95
CA LYS A 48 -6.80 -38.96 5.30
C LYS A 48 -5.75 -37.92 5.01
N GLY A 49 -6.05 -36.67 5.30
CA GLY A 49 -5.16 -35.54 5.09
C GLY A 49 -5.45 -34.73 3.84
N MET A 50 -4.66 -33.67 3.65
CA MET A 50 -4.74 -32.80 2.49
C MET A 50 -3.34 -32.27 2.12
N ASN A 51 -3.17 -31.91 0.89
CA ASN A 51 -1.97 -31.17 0.45
C ASN A 51 -2.24 -29.67 0.59
N ILE A 52 -1.36 -28.97 1.30
CA ILE A 52 -1.47 -27.52 1.52
C ILE A 52 -0.28 -26.85 0.84
N LEU A 53 -0.57 -25.92 -0.08
CA LEU A 53 0.40 -24.99 -0.64
C LEU A 53 0.09 -23.61 -0.07
N GLY A 54 1.09 -22.97 0.52
CA GLY A 54 0.94 -21.64 1.12
C GLY A 54 2.03 -20.71 0.64
N ALA A 55 1.64 -19.48 0.32
CA ALA A 55 2.56 -18.40 -0.01
C ALA A 55 2.00 -17.08 0.49
N HIS A 56 2.87 -16.17 0.92
CA HIS A 56 2.47 -14.80 1.18
C HIS A 56 2.61 -13.94 -0.10
N ILE A 57 1.86 -12.85 -0.18
CA ILE A 57 1.77 -11.99 -1.35
C ILE A 57 1.92 -10.51 -1.00
N ASP A 58 2.23 -10.21 0.26
CA ASP A 58 2.48 -8.86 0.71
C ASP A 58 3.89 -8.41 0.30
N SER A 59 4.00 -7.20 -0.23
CA SER A 59 5.28 -6.63 -0.67
C SER A 59 5.82 -5.67 0.37
N PRO A 60 7.16 -5.51 0.47
CA PRO A 60 7.76 -4.48 1.31
C PRO A 60 7.24 -3.09 0.92
N ARG A 61 6.91 -2.27 1.90
CA ARG A 61 6.26 -0.96 1.72
C ARG A 61 6.54 -0.02 2.88
N MET A 62 6.00 1.19 2.81
CA MET A 62 5.94 2.09 3.96
C MET A 62 4.48 2.21 4.41
N ASP A 63 4.18 1.80 5.65
CA ASP A 63 2.87 1.98 6.26
C ASP A 63 2.76 3.35 6.92
N VAL A 64 1.63 4.01 6.78
CA VAL A 64 1.35 5.30 7.41
C VAL A 64 1.07 5.09 8.90
N LYS A 65 1.68 5.88 9.78
CA LYS A 65 1.47 5.80 11.24
C LYS A 65 0.06 6.29 11.62
N GLN A 66 -0.38 6.02 12.86
CA GLN A 66 -1.73 6.41 13.33
C GLN A 66 -1.91 7.92 13.51
N ASN A 67 -0.87 8.66 13.88
CA ASN A 67 -0.88 10.12 13.97
C ASN A 67 0.19 10.67 13.04
N PRO A 68 -0.02 10.57 11.72
CA PRO A 68 1.09 10.68 10.79
C PRO A 68 1.35 12.11 10.30
N LEU A 69 0.33 12.95 10.33
CA LEU A 69 0.34 14.25 9.66
C LEU A 69 0.89 15.35 10.57
N TYR A 70 1.96 16.00 10.13
CA TYR A 70 2.56 17.14 10.82
C TYR A 70 3.11 18.15 9.83
N GLU A 71 3.38 19.36 10.31
CA GLU A 71 4.03 20.41 9.56
C GLU A 71 5.41 20.72 10.15
N SER A 72 6.38 20.94 9.31
CA SER A 72 7.71 21.40 9.68
C SER A 72 8.31 22.24 8.56
N THR A 73 8.84 23.41 8.90
CA THR A 73 9.47 24.34 7.94
C THR A 73 8.56 24.69 6.75
N ASP A 74 7.29 24.97 7.03
CA ASP A 74 6.25 25.27 6.04
C ASP A 74 6.02 24.14 5.01
N LEU A 75 6.24 22.90 5.41
CA LEU A 75 5.98 21.69 4.62
C LEU A 75 5.14 20.70 5.43
N ALA A 76 4.12 20.11 4.80
CA ALA A 76 3.33 19.05 5.38
C ALA A 76 3.93 17.70 5.05
N PHE A 77 4.08 16.86 6.07
CA PHE A 77 4.66 15.52 5.97
C PHE A 77 3.73 14.47 6.56
N LEU A 78 3.95 13.23 6.09
CA LEU A 78 3.36 12.01 6.60
C LEU A 78 4.45 11.12 7.20
N ASP A 79 4.34 10.85 8.50
CA ASP A 79 5.22 9.88 9.15
C ASP A 79 4.84 8.46 8.73
N THR A 80 5.86 7.69 8.41
CA THR A 80 5.71 6.30 7.98
C THR A 80 6.55 5.36 8.83
N HIS A 81 6.21 4.07 8.73
CA HIS A 81 7.01 2.97 9.22
C HIS A 81 7.18 1.95 8.09
N TYR A 82 8.41 1.57 7.77
CA TYR A 82 8.62 0.58 6.73
C TYR A 82 8.24 -0.83 7.20
N TYR A 83 7.67 -1.59 6.30
CA TYR A 83 7.29 -2.98 6.47
C TYR A 83 8.13 -3.87 5.57
N GLY A 84 8.64 -4.98 6.12
CA GLY A 84 9.52 -5.90 5.41
C GLY A 84 10.94 -5.38 5.26
N GLY A 85 11.76 -6.07 4.49
CA GLY A 85 13.15 -5.71 4.24
C GLY A 85 13.28 -4.73 3.07
N ILE A 86 13.55 -3.46 3.36
CA ILE A 86 13.81 -2.45 2.33
C ILE A 86 15.23 -1.89 2.41
N LYS A 87 15.77 -1.53 1.26
CA LYS A 87 16.94 -0.66 1.19
C LYS A 87 16.47 0.78 1.23
N LYS A 88 16.45 1.39 2.43
CA LYS A 88 15.84 2.70 2.68
C LYS A 88 16.27 3.79 1.71
N TYR A 89 17.54 3.82 1.31
CA TYR A 89 18.07 4.80 0.38
C TYR A 89 17.42 4.74 -1.03
N GLN A 90 16.82 3.60 -1.43
CA GLN A 90 16.13 3.47 -2.71
C GLN A 90 14.73 4.13 -2.70
N TRP A 91 14.22 4.45 -1.52
CA TRP A 91 12.89 5.03 -1.36
C TRP A 91 12.89 6.55 -1.31
N THR A 92 14.07 7.17 -1.21
CA THR A 92 14.21 8.61 -1.34
C THR A 92 14.09 9.03 -2.80
N THR A 93 13.46 10.18 -3.04
CA THR A 93 13.25 10.78 -4.37
C THR A 93 12.46 9.92 -5.38
N THR A 94 12.04 8.72 -4.98
CA THR A 94 11.18 7.86 -5.80
C THR A 94 9.75 8.40 -5.78
N PRO A 95 9.07 8.49 -6.93
CA PRO A 95 7.64 8.79 -6.98
C PRO A 95 6.84 7.74 -6.21
N LEU A 96 5.97 8.18 -5.30
CA LEU A 96 5.16 7.33 -4.45
C LEU A 96 3.67 7.59 -4.67
N ALA A 97 2.88 6.53 -4.52
CA ALA A 97 1.43 6.54 -4.49
C ALA A 97 0.93 6.11 -3.10
N ILE A 98 -0.27 6.59 -2.73
CA ILE A 98 -0.98 6.16 -1.51
C ILE A 98 -2.05 5.15 -1.90
N HIS A 99 -2.08 4.02 -1.19
CA HIS A 99 -3.13 3.01 -1.29
C HIS A 99 -3.65 2.63 0.09
N GLY A 100 -4.91 2.28 0.16
CA GLY A 100 -5.47 1.67 1.34
C GLY A 100 -6.92 2.02 1.61
N VAL A 101 -7.31 1.89 2.87
CA VAL A 101 -8.67 2.12 3.33
C VAL A 101 -8.67 2.94 4.62
N VAL A 102 -9.73 3.70 4.79
CA VAL A 102 -10.01 4.44 6.02
C VAL A 102 -11.37 3.98 6.53
N ALA A 103 -11.43 3.38 7.71
CA ALA A 103 -12.67 3.04 8.38
C ALA A 103 -13.11 4.22 9.22
N LYS A 104 -14.15 4.92 8.78
CA LYS A 104 -14.66 6.12 9.46
C LYS A 104 -15.47 5.78 10.70
N LYS A 105 -15.63 6.75 11.58
CA LYS A 105 -16.36 6.62 12.86
C LYS A 105 -17.84 6.23 12.69
N ASP A 106 -18.44 6.59 11.56
CA ASP A 106 -19.81 6.21 11.19
C ASP A 106 -19.93 4.78 10.62
N GLY A 107 -18.83 4.04 10.54
CA GLY A 107 -18.76 2.70 9.97
C GLY A 107 -18.54 2.65 8.45
N ALA A 108 -18.52 3.80 7.77
CA ALA A 108 -18.21 3.84 6.36
C ALA A 108 -16.74 3.49 6.12
N VAL A 109 -16.45 2.75 5.04
CA VAL A 109 -15.09 2.43 4.61
C VAL A 109 -14.80 3.15 3.31
N VAL A 110 -13.79 4.02 3.34
CA VAL A 110 -13.35 4.81 2.20
C VAL A 110 -12.09 4.18 1.61
N ASN A 111 -12.10 3.88 0.32
CA ASN A 111 -10.90 3.47 -0.40
C ASN A 111 -10.12 4.70 -0.84
N VAL A 112 -8.82 4.71 -0.58
CA VAL A 112 -7.90 5.77 -0.97
C VAL A 112 -6.92 5.21 -1.99
N THR A 113 -6.84 5.85 -3.14
CA THR A 113 -5.83 5.58 -4.17
C THR A 113 -5.46 6.92 -4.81
N VAL A 114 -4.21 7.33 -4.68
CA VAL A 114 -3.68 8.58 -5.26
C VAL A 114 -2.27 8.33 -5.75
N GLY A 115 -1.97 8.74 -6.98
CA GLY A 115 -0.64 8.67 -7.56
C GLY A 115 -0.48 7.60 -8.63
N GLU A 116 -1.56 6.89 -8.99
CA GLU A 116 -1.56 5.88 -10.06
C GLU A 116 -2.04 6.41 -11.40
N ASP A 117 -2.97 7.36 -11.38
CA ASP A 117 -3.42 8.03 -12.59
C ASP A 117 -2.48 9.18 -12.95
N GLU A 118 -2.26 9.43 -14.24
CA GLU A 118 -1.38 10.52 -14.71
C GLU A 118 -1.88 11.92 -14.28
N SER A 119 -3.15 12.06 -13.96
CA SER A 119 -3.76 13.28 -13.42
C SER A 119 -3.61 13.45 -11.91
N ASP A 120 -3.23 12.38 -11.20
CA ASP A 120 -3.02 12.42 -9.76
C ASP A 120 -1.67 13.08 -9.41
N PRO A 121 -1.58 13.78 -8.27
CA PRO A 121 -0.29 14.13 -7.71
C PRO A 121 0.45 12.87 -7.25
N ILE A 122 1.77 12.89 -7.33
CA ILE A 122 2.64 11.89 -6.69
C ILE A 122 3.23 12.47 -5.42
N PHE A 123 3.78 11.59 -4.58
CA PHE A 123 4.46 11.94 -3.34
C PHE A 123 5.91 11.47 -3.39
N CYS A 124 6.75 11.93 -2.47
CA CYS A 124 8.12 11.43 -2.35
C CYS A 124 8.67 11.63 -0.94
N VAL A 125 9.66 10.82 -0.59
CA VAL A 125 10.57 11.11 0.51
C VAL A 125 11.68 11.98 -0.04
N THR A 126 11.86 13.18 0.53
CA THR A 126 12.92 14.10 0.12
C THR A 126 14.30 13.63 0.57
N ASP A 127 15.34 14.03 -0.13
CA ASP A 127 16.72 13.78 0.25
C ASP A 127 17.55 15.05 0.13
N LEU A 128 18.74 15.05 0.74
CA LEU A 128 19.68 16.16 0.66
C LEU A 128 20.31 16.25 -0.73
N LEU A 129 20.41 17.44 -1.24
CA LEU A 129 21.24 17.68 -2.43
C LEU A 129 22.72 17.44 -2.12
N VAL A 130 23.50 17.10 -3.14
CA VAL A 130 24.90 16.68 -2.99
C VAL A 130 25.75 17.67 -2.20
N HIS A 131 25.52 18.96 -2.35
CA HIS A 131 26.29 20.01 -1.66
C HIS A 131 26.06 20.08 -0.15
N LEU A 132 24.93 19.53 0.33
CA LEU A 132 24.56 19.48 1.76
C LEU A 132 24.72 18.09 2.36
N SER A 133 25.03 17.06 1.56
CA SER A 133 25.04 15.66 1.98
C SER A 133 26.41 15.14 2.43
N ALA A 134 27.42 16.00 2.64
CA ALA A 134 28.81 15.59 2.92
C ALA A 134 28.92 14.58 4.09
N ASP A 135 28.14 14.74 5.14
CA ASP A 135 28.15 13.83 6.28
C ASP A 135 27.29 12.58 6.05
N GLN A 136 26.21 12.70 5.31
CA GLN A 136 25.39 11.54 4.88
C GLN A 136 26.21 10.62 3.98
N MET A 137 26.98 11.16 3.05
CA MET A 137 27.83 10.42 2.10
C MET A 137 28.97 9.61 2.74
N LYS A 138 29.34 9.93 3.99
CA LYS A 138 30.32 9.16 4.77
C LYS A 138 29.74 7.95 5.47
N LYS A 139 28.41 7.87 5.58
CA LYS A 139 27.72 6.78 6.28
C LYS A 139 27.60 5.55 5.38
N THR A 140 27.38 4.40 6.00
CA THR A 140 27.03 3.21 5.25
C THR A 140 25.66 3.38 4.57
N LEU A 141 25.39 2.59 3.52
CA LEU A 141 24.06 2.61 2.86
C LEU A 141 22.90 2.31 3.82
N ALA A 142 23.15 1.54 4.87
CA ALA A 142 22.15 1.22 5.88
C ALA A 142 21.84 2.40 6.81
N GLU A 143 22.80 3.29 7.01
CA GLU A 143 22.73 4.41 7.98
C GLU A 143 22.52 5.78 7.31
N GLY A 144 22.79 5.88 6.01
CA GLY A 144 22.64 7.12 5.24
C GLY A 144 21.21 7.66 5.26
N VAL A 145 20.24 6.76 5.24
CA VAL A 145 18.81 7.06 5.43
C VAL A 145 18.29 6.21 6.58
N THR A 146 17.82 6.85 7.65
CA THR A 146 17.21 6.14 8.79
C THR A 146 15.73 5.89 8.55
N GLY A 147 15.13 4.92 9.27
CA GLY A 147 13.69 4.65 9.17
C GLY A 147 12.86 5.88 9.54
N GLU A 148 13.28 6.64 10.55
CA GLU A 148 12.59 7.86 10.98
C GLU A 148 12.66 9.01 9.97
N ASN A 149 13.57 8.94 9.00
CA ASN A 149 13.68 9.92 7.92
C ASN A 149 12.88 9.56 6.67
N LEU A 150 12.18 8.42 6.68
CA LEU A 150 11.24 8.06 5.62
C LEU A 150 9.91 8.81 5.79
N ARG A 151 9.99 10.14 5.73
CA ARG A 151 8.87 11.07 5.85
C ARG A 151 8.42 11.49 4.47
N VAL A 152 7.16 11.29 4.17
CA VAL A 152 6.62 11.58 2.84
C VAL A 152 6.12 13.01 2.77
N LEU A 153 6.63 13.78 1.82
CA LEU A 153 6.17 15.14 1.56
C LEU A 153 4.78 15.11 0.91
N LEU A 154 3.82 15.83 1.52
CA LEU A 154 2.44 15.95 1.04
C LEU A 154 2.13 17.29 0.39
N GLY A 155 2.76 18.37 0.83
CA GLY A 155 2.47 19.70 0.30
C GLY A 155 3.31 20.79 0.93
N SER A 156 3.23 21.99 0.29
CA SER A 156 3.99 23.19 0.70
C SER A 156 3.19 24.48 0.55
N ARG A 157 1.90 24.39 0.17
CA ARG A 157 1.07 25.59 -0.03
C ARG A 157 0.20 25.85 1.19
N PRO A 158 0.46 26.92 1.96
CA PRO A 158 -0.37 27.28 3.11
C PRO A 158 -1.74 27.82 2.68
N LEU A 159 -2.72 27.72 3.56
CA LEU A 159 -3.94 28.52 3.44
C LEU A 159 -3.60 30.00 3.63
N THR A 160 -4.20 30.86 2.82
CA THR A 160 -3.90 32.30 2.77
C THR A 160 -4.61 33.09 3.87
N ASP A 161 -5.75 32.61 4.32
CA ASP A 161 -6.65 33.35 5.22
C ASP A 161 -6.58 32.88 6.69
N ASP A 162 -5.60 32.05 7.01
CA ASP A 162 -5.39 31.54 8.37
C ASP A 162 -4.11 32.13 8.97
N GLU A 163 -4.23 32.77 10.15
CA GLU A 163 -3.11 33.30 10.93
C GLU A 163 -2.56 32.27 11.95
N GLY A 164 -3.14 31.07 11.99
CA GLY A 164 -2.72 29.98 12.88
C GLY A 164 -1.40 29.33 12.49
N GLY A 165 -0.94 28.38 13.31
CA GLY A 165 0.14 27.46 12.97
C GLY A 165 -0.36 26.34 12.07
N ASP A 166 0.57 25.56 11.49
CA ASP A 166 0.27 24.36 10.70
C ASP A 166 -0.64 24.60 9.49
N ARG A 167 -0.48 25.75 8.80
CA ARG A 167 -1.35 26.18 7.68
C ARG A 167 -1.23 25.26 6.46
N VAL A 168 -0.09 24.67 6.21
CA VAL A 168 0.11 23.72 5.11
C VAL A 168 -0.53 22.37 5.45
N LYS A 169 -0.35 21.91 6.67
CA LYS A 169 -1.03 20.71 7.20
C LYS A 169 -2.55 20.86 7.08
N PHE A 170 -3.08 22.01 7.48
CA PHE A 170 -4.51 22.26 7.40
C PHE A 170 -5.00 22.31 5.95
N ALA A 171 -4.24 22.90 5.03
CA ALA A 171 -4.56 22.89 3.61
C ALA A 171 -4.64 21.46 3.05
N VAL A 172 -3.70 20.59 3.41
CA VAL A 172 -3.73 19.17 3.03
C VAL A 172 -4.94 18.47 3.60
N MET A 173 -5.31 18.74 4.88
CA MET A 173 -6.50 18.17 5.48
C MET A 173 -7.79 18.61 4.78
N CYS A 174 -7.89 19.86 4.35
CA CYS A 174 -9.03 20.34 3.56
C CYS A 174 -9.17 19.55 2.24
N LEU A 175 -8.06 19.31 1.53
CA LEU A 175 -8.08 18.51 0.30
C LEU A 175 -8.50 17.05 0.54
N LEU A 176 -8.01 16.42 1.61
CA LEU A 176 -8.40 15.07 2.00
C LEU A 176 -9.88 15.01 2.40
N HIS A 177 -10.36 16.03 3.10
CA HIS A 177 -11.77 16.13 3.48
C HIS A 177 -12.67 16.33 2.26
N GLU A 178 -12.30 17.22 1.35
CA GLU A 178 -13.05 17.47 0.13
C GLU A 178 -13.17 16.23 -0.75
N LYS A 179 -12.05 15.52 -0.96
CA LYS A 179 -12.02 14.36 -1.87
C LYS A 179 -12.59 13.09 -1.24
N TYR A 180 -12.37 12.86 0.05
CA TYR A 180 -12.65 11.57 0.71
C TYR A 180 -13.55 11.69 1.96
N GLY A 181 -13.85 12.89 2.42
CA GLY A 181 -14.57 13.12 3.68
C GLY A 181 -13.78 12.65 4.92
N ILE A 182 -12.44 12.62 4.84
CA ILE A 182 -11.54 12.16 5.90
C ILE A 182 -11.20 13.33 6.81
N THR A 183 -11.17 13.10 8.11
CA THR A 183 -10.68 14.00 9.15
C THR A 183 -9.35 13.49 9.72
N GLU A 184 -8.65 14.31 10.50
CA GLU A 184 -7.40 13.87 11.13
C GLU A 184 -7.61 12.69 12.10
N GLU A 185 -8.75 12.63 12.80
CA GLU A 185 -9.11 11.53 13.69
C GLU A 185 -9.24 10.18 12.94
N ASP A 186 -9.66 10.21 11.69
CA ASP A 186 -9.87 9.01 10.87
C ASP A 186 -8.56 8.28 10.53
N PHE A 187 -7.40 8.93 10.66
CA PHE A 187 -6.11 8.26 10.52
C PHE A 187 -5.85 7.19 11.58
N LEU A 188 -6.49 7.28 12.75
CA LEU A 188 -6.37 6.27 13.81
C LEU A 188 -6.88 4.88 13.38
N SER A 189 -7.84 4.86 12.46
CA SER A 189 -8.46 3.64 11.91
C SER A 189 -8.15 3.46 10.41
N ALA A 190 -7.14 4.18 9.91
CA ALA A 190 -6.69 4.06 8.55
C ALA A 190 -5.66 2.94 8.41
N GLU A 191 -5.75 2.22 7.30
CA GLU A 191 -4.71 1.32 6.82
C GLU A 191 -4.26 1.84 5.46
N LEU A 192 -3.28 2.73 5.49
CA LEU A 192 -2.72 3.41 4.32
C LEU A 192 -1.26 3.02 4.14
N THR A 193 -0.89 2.81 2.90
CA THR A 193 0.48 2.45 2.51
C THR A 193 1.01 3.36 1.43
N MET A 194 2.30 3.65 1.49
CA MET A 194 3.04 4.34 0.44
C MET A 194 3.83 3.31 -0.35
N VAL A 195 3.66 3.30 -1.65
CA VAL A 195 4.32 2.37 -2.57
C VAL A 195 4.87 3.14 -3.78
N PRO A 196 5.88 2.62 -4.49
CA PRO A 196 6.33 3.22 -5.74
C PRO A 196 5.19 3.40 -6.73
N ALA A 197 5.01 4.63 -7.22
CA ALA A 197 3.96 5.00 -8.16
C ALA A 197 4.28 4.53 -9.59
N GLY A 198 3.23 4.27 -10.34
CA GLY A 198 3.30 4.00 -11.75
C GLY A 198 3.11 2.54 -12.14
N ARG A 199 2.78 2.37 -13.42
CA ARG A 199 2.46 1.06 -14.00
C ARG A 199 3.72 0.27 -14.32
N ALA A 200 3.56 -1.05 -14.42
CA ALA A 200 4.58 -1.93 -14.98
C ALA A 200 5.03 -1.43 -16.38
N ARG A 201 6.32 -1.47 -16.65
CA ARG A 201 6.89 -1.02 -17.93
C ARG A 201 7.92 -2.03 -18.42
N GLU A 202 8.01 -2.17 -19.73
CA GLU A 202 9.07 -2.94 -20.37
C GLU A 202 10.43 -2.25 -20.21
N VAL A 203 11.48 -3.05 -20.02
CA VAL A 203 12.86 -2.60 -19.83
C VAL A 203 13.76 -3.17 -20.92
N GLY A 204 14.69 -2.35 -21.36
CA GLY A 204 15.62 -2.66 -22.44
C GLY A 204 15.05 -2.33 -23.82
N PHE A 205 15.96 -2.17 -24.81
CA PHE A 205 15.54 -1.93 -26.18
C PHE A 205 14.82 -3.12 -26.80
N ASP A 206 15.12 -4.32 -26.33
CA ASP A 206 14.52 -5.59 -26.74
C ASP A 206 13.23 -5.91 -25.98
N ARG A 207 12.87 -5.09 -24.98
CA ARG A 207 11.66 -5.24 -24.13
C ARG A 207 11.57 -6.60 -23.45
N SER A 208 12.69 -7.22 -23.14
CA SER A 208 12.76 -8.57 -22.59
C SER A 208 12.47 -8.65 -21.08
N LEU A 209 12.48 -7.52 -20.39
CA LEU A 209 12.27 -7.43 -18.95
C LEU A 209 11.08 -6.53 -18.62
N ILE A 210 10.54 -6.69 -17.41
CA ILE A 210 9.44 -5.85 -16.88
C ILE A 210 9.92 -5.24 -15.56
N ALA A 211 9.87 -3.92 -15.47
CA ALA A 211 10.00 -3.19 -14.21
C ALA A 211 8.62 -2.93 -13.62
N ALA A 212 8.42 -3.35 -12.40
CA ALA A 212 7.21 -3.11 -11.64
C ALA A 212 7.48 -3.21 -10.14
N TYR A 213 6.72 -2.49 -9.34
CA TYR A 213 6.61 -2.76 -7.92
C TYR A 213 5.74 -4.02 -7.69
N GLY A 214 6.06 -4.80 -6.66
CA GLY A 214 5.24 -5.94 -6.25
C GLY A 214 5.62 -7.29 -6.88
N HIS A 215 6.73 -7.39 -7.60
CA HIS A 215 7.29 -8.71 -8.00
C HIS A 215 7.59 -9.56 -6.77
N ASP A 216 8.23 -8.96 -5.78
CA ASP A 216 8.43 -9.52 -4.46
C ASP A 216 7.14 -9.25 -3.63
N ASP A 217 6.45 -10.18 -3.11
CA ASP A 217 6.58 -11.66 -3.07
C ASP A 217 5.66 -12.37 -4.07
N ARG A 218 4.92 -11.63 -4.88
CA ARG A 218 3.86 -12.19 -5.73
C ARG A 218 4.35 -13.22 -6.72
N VAL A 219 5.58 -13.06 -7.21
CA VAL A 219 6.18 -14.02 -8.16
C VAL A 219 6.32 -15.43 -7.56
N CYS A 220 6.51 -15.53 -6.24
CA CYS A 220 6.62 -16.82 -5.55
C CYS A 220 5.26 -17.49 -5.29
N ALA A 221 4.18 -16.72 -5.39
CA ALA A 221 2.82 -17.22 -5.18
C ALA A 221 2.09 -17.55 -6.48
N TYR A 222 2.58 -17.06 -7.61
CA TYR A 222 2.01 -17.28 -8.94
C TYR A 222 2.51 -18.58 -9.53
#